data_f34909cb7c6927d6cf57bfb1efcad75c
#
_entry.id   f34909cb7c6927d6cf57bfb1efcad75c
#
_cell.length_a   1.000
_cell.length_b   1.000
_cell.length_c   1.000
_cell.angle_alpha   90.00
_cell.angle_beta   90.00
_cell.angle_gamma   90.00
#
_symmetry.space_group_name_H-M   'P 1'
#
loop_
_entity.id
_entity.type
_entity.pdbx_description
1 polymer ?
#
loop_
_entity_poly.entity_id
_entity_poly.type
_entity_poly.pdbx_seq_one_letter_code
_entity_poly.pdbx_strand_id
1 'polypeptide(L)'
;MSSGVGEPDLERLFQEEAKRIWRALVAYTGDRDVASDAMAEAFAQALARGDELRSPRRWVWRASFRIAAGELKRRRRDRPMTEDSTYEMPEPPRDLIAALSKLSPRQRGALILRHYAGYSTREVADILGSSAATVRVHLSQGRRRLGRFLEGEGA
;
A
#
# COMPACT_ATOMS: atom_id res chain seq x y z
N MET A 1 -33.72 -1.01 -7.85
CA MET A 1 -32.38 -1.32 -8.25
C MET A 1 -31.41 -1.05 -7.15
N SER A 2 -30.60 -2.02 -6.88
CA SER A 2 -29.60 -1.88 -5.84
C SER A 2 -28.48 -0.99 -6.33
N SER A 3 -28.08 -0.03 -5.53
CA SER A 3 -26.92 0.78 -5.85
C SER A 3 -25.68 0.29 -5.11
N GLY A 4 -25.77 -0.86 -4.48
CA GLY A 4 -24.63 -1.38 -3.75
C GLY A 4 -23.67 -2.13 -4.64
N VAL A 5 -22.58 -2.58 -4.03
CA VAL A 5 -21.53 -3.28 -4.72
C VAL A 5 -21.78 -4.77 -4.66
N GLY A 6 -21.96 -5.41 -5.80
CA GLY A 6 -22.17 -6.83 -5.86
C GLY A 6 -20.90 -7.57 -6.20
N GLU A 7 -21.01 -8.89 -6.25
CA GLU A 7 -19.88 -9.73 -6.62
C GLU A 7 -19.27 -9.37 -7.98
N PRO A 8 -20.09 -9.18 -9.03
CA PRO A 8 -19.50 -8.82 -10.33
C PRO A 8 -18.73 -7.52 -10.30
N ASP A 9 -19.17 -6.56 -9.48
CA ASP A 9 -18.46 -5.28 -9.39
C ASP A 9 -17.12 -5.44 -8.70
N LEU A 10 -17.08 -6.25 -7.65
CA LEU A 10 -15.82 -6.50 -6.97
C LEU A 10 -14.87 -7.33 -7.81
N GLU A 11 -15.41 -8.27 -8.59
CA GLU A 11 -14.58 -9.04 -9.49
C GLU A 11 -13.92 -8.14 -10.53
N ARG A 12 -14.68 -7.21 -11.08
CA ARG A 12 -14.13 -6.26 -12.03
C ARG A 12 -13.07 -5.40 -11.38
N LEU A 13 -13.34 -4.92 -10.18
CA LEU A 13 -12.38 -4.12 -9.43
C LEU A 13 -11.10 -4.90 -9.18
N PHE A 14 -11.23 -6.16 -8.80
CA PHE A 14 -10.06 -7.01 -8.59
C PHE A 14 -9.23 -7.09 -9.87
N GLN A 15 -9.89 -7.34 -11.00
CA GLN A 15 -9.17 -7.45 -12.26
C GLN A 15 -8.47 -6.16 -12.64
N GLU A 16 -9.07 -5.03 -12.33
CA GLU A 16 -8.52 -3.74 -12.69
C GLU A 16 -7.42 -3.27 -11.75
N GLU A 17 -7.54 -3.59 -10.45
CA GLU A 17 -6.68 -2.97 -9.45
C GLU A 17 -5.75 -3.92 -8.73
N ALA A 18 -5.95 -5.23 -8.86
CA ALA A 18 -5.17 -6.15 -8.03
C ALA A 18 -3.67 -6.01 -8.23
N LYS A 19 -3.23 -5.90 -9.47
CA LYS A 19 -1.80 -5.77 -9.74
C LYS A 19 -1.24 -4.47 -9.16
N ARG A 20 -1.98 -3.39 -9.30
CA ARG A 20 -1.53 -2.11 -8.78
C ARG A 20 -1.44 -2.13 -7.27
N ILE A 21 -2.47 -2.68 -6.63
CA ILE A 21 -2.47 -2.79 -5.17
C ILE A 21 -1.33 -3.67 -4.71
N TRP A 22 -1.15 -4.82 -5.36
CA TRP A 22 -0.10 -5.74 -4.97
C TRP A 22 1.28 -5.11 -5.09
N ARG A 23 1.55 -4.44 -6.20
CA ARG A 23 2.84 -3.80 -6.37
C ARG A 23 3.07 -2.70 -5.35
N ALA A 24 2.03 -1.93 -5.06
CA ALA A 24 2.13 -0.90 -4.04
C ALA A 24 2.44 -1.52 -2.68
N LEU A 25 1.79 -2.64 -2.36
CA LEU A 25 2.01 -3.30 -1.09
C LEU A 25 3.39 -3.94 -1.01
N VAL A 26 3.91 -4.48 -2.11
CA VAL A 26 5.28 -4.99 -2.12
C VAL A 26 6.25 -3.84 -1.86
N ALA A 27 6.04 -2.72 -2.51
CA ALA A 27 6.91 -1.56 -2.29
C ALA A 27 6.80 -1.06 -0.86
N TYR A 28 5.62 -1.14 -0.28
CA TYR A 28 5.38 -0.65 1.07
C TYR A 28 5.95 -1.60 2.13
N THR A 29 5.76 -2.90 1.96
CA THR A 29 6.15 -3.89 2.97
C THR A 29 7.52 -4.50 2.71
N GLY A 30 7.95 -4.52 1.46
CA GLY A 30 9.17 -5.21 1.08
C GLY A 30 9.00 -6.72 1.09
N ASP A 31 7.76 -7.23 1.12
CA ASP A 31 7.52 -8.64 1.29
C ASP A 31 6.33 -9.07 0.43
N ARG A 32 6.58 -9.97 -0.51
CA ARG A 32 5.54 -10.42 -1.45
C ARG A 32 4.41 -11.17 -0.76
N ASP A 33 4.75 -11.97 0.24
CA ASP A 33 3.73 -12.75 0.93
C ASP A 33 2.81 -11.86 1.73
N VAL A 34 3.38 -10.89 2.45
CA VAL A 34 2.56 -9.93 3.18
C VAL A 34 1.66 -9.17 2.22
N ALA A 35 2.20 -8.76 1.07
CA ALA A 35 1.41 -8.03 0.10
C ALA A 35 0.25 -8.87 -0.40
N SER A 36 0.51 -10.13 -0.74
CA SER A 36 -0.54 -11.01 -1.23
C SER A 36 -1.61 -11.26 -0.19
N ASP A 37 -1.19 -11.52 1.03
CA ASP A 37 -2.14 -11.79 2.10
C ASP A 37 -2.98 -10.57 2.43
N ALA A 38 -2.36 -9.40 2.49
CA ALA A 38 -3.10 -8.18 2.80
C ALA A 38 -4.12 -7.86 1.72
N MET A 39 -3.73 -8.03 0.46
CA MET A 39 -4.65 -7.77 -0.63
C MET A 39 -5.80 -8.75 -0.63
N ALA A 40 -5.49 -10.04 -0.46
CA ALA A 40 -6.53 -11.06 -0.45
C ALA A 40 -7.51 -10.82 0.70
N GLU A 41 -7.01 -10.49 1.87
CA GLU A 41 -7.86 -10.24 3.02
C GLU A 41 -8.74 -9.01 2.79
N ALA A 42 -8.18 -7.96 2.19
CA ALA A 42 -8.95 -6.75 1.92
C ALA A 42 -10.10 -7.03 0.96
N PHE A 43 -9.84 -7.80 -0.10
CA PHE A 43 -10.90 -8.14 -1.03
C PHE A 43 -11.93 -9.07 -0.41
N ALA A 44 -11.49 -10.00 0.44
CA ALA A 44 -12.44 -10.87 1.15
C ALA A 44 -13.36 -10.06 2.06
N GLN A 45 -12.79 -9.08 2.76
CA GLN A 45 -13.61 -8.23 3.62
C GLN A 45 -14.56 -7.37 2.79
N ALA A 46 -14.09 -6.89 1.63
CA ALA A 46 -14.96 -6.11 0.76
C ALA A 46 -16.14 -6.94 0.27
N LEU A 47 -15.88 -8.18 -0.09
CA LEU A 47 -16.92 -9.06 -0.55
C LEU A 47 -17.95 -9.30 0.56
N ALA A 48 -17.48 -9.48 1.79
CA ALA A 48 -18.36 -9.69 2.92
C ALA A 48 -19.24 -8.48 3.21
N ARG A 49 -18.73 -7.28 2.97
CA ARG A 49 -19.49 -6.07 3.22
C ARG A 49 -20.48 -5.74 2.09
N GLY A 50 -20.13 -6.14 0.88
CA GLY A 50 -21.05 -6.01 -0.24
C GLY A 50 -21.60 -4.62 -0.44
N ASP A 51 -22.91 -4.51 -0.25
CA ASP A 51 -23.63 -3.27 -0.54
C ASP A 51 -23.30 -2.11 0.37
N GLU A 52 -22.61 -2.35 1.46
CA GLU A 52 -22.27 -1.28 2.39
C GLU A 52 -21.18 -0.37 1.88
N LEU A 53 -20.46 -0.78 0.84
CA LEU A 53 -19.34 -0.01 0.36
C LEU A 53 -19.77 1.06 -0.63
N ARG A 54 -19.45 2.31 -0.33
CA ARG A 54 -19.76 3.42 -1.23
C ARG A 54 -18.69 3.58 -2.28
N SER A 55 -17.43 3.41 -1.88
CA SER A 55 -16.30 3.60 -2.75
C SER A 55 -15.41 2.38 -2.61
N PRO A 56 -15.75 1.29 -3.31
CA PRO A 56 -15.00 0.03 -3.09
C PRO A 56 -13.54 0.13 -3.44
N ARG A 57 -13.18 0.89 -4.49
CA ARG A 57 -11.78 1.02 -4.85
C ARG A 57 -10.96 1.63 -3.71
N ARG A 58 -11.43 2.75 -3.17
CA ARG A 58 -10.70 3.40 -2.09
C ARG A 58 -10.73 2.56 -0.82
N TRP A 59 -11.85 1.89 -0.59
CA TRP A 59 -11.97 1.05 0.59
C TRP A 59 -10.95 -0.08 0.57
N VAL A 60 -10.78 -0.74 -0.58
CA VAL A 60 -9.84 -1.84 -0.69
C VAL A 60 -8.41 -1.35 -0.55
N TRP A 61 -8.06 -0.22 -1.15
CA TRP A 61 -6.74 0.37 -0.95
C TRP A 61 -6.48 0.66 0.52
N ARG A 62 -7.47 1.27 1.18
CA ARG A 62 -7.34 1.60 2.60
C ARG A 62 -7.20 0.36 3.45
N ALA A 63 -8.05 -0.64 3.23
CA ALA A 63 -7.99 -1.88 3.99
C ALA A 63 -6.68 -2.60 3.77
N SER A 64 -6.23 -2.67 2.52
CA SER A 64 -4.97 -3.33 2.21
C SER A 64 -3.79 -2.70 2.95
N PHE A 65 -3.72 -1.38 2.94
CA PHE A 65 -2.63 -0.68 3.61
C PHE A 65 -2.73 -0.79 5.12
N ARG A 66 -3.94 -0.79 5.67
CA ARG A 66 -4.11 -0.98 7.11
C ARG A 66 -3.67 -2.35 7.56
N ILE A 67 -4.06 -3.37 6.80
CA ILE A 67 -3.66 -4.73 7.14
C ILE A 67 -2.14 -4.87 7.02
N ALA A 68 -1.57 -4.34 5.94
CA ALA A 68 -0.13 -4.42 5.74
C ALA A 68 0.62 -3.66 6.83
N ALA A 69 0.13 -2.49 7.24
CA ALA A 69 0.78 -1.72 8.30
C ALA A 69 0.76 -2.48 9.61
N GLY A 70 -0.34 -3.16 9.90
CA GLY A 70 -0.42 -3.98 11.11
C GLY A 70 0.57 -5.11 11.09
N GLU A 71 0.73 -5.74 9.94
CA GLU A 71 1.68 -6.84 9.80
C GLU A 71 3.11 -6.35 9.93
N LEU A 72 3.43 -5.19 9.37
CA LEU A 72 4.75 -4.61 9.53
C LEU A 72 5.08 -4.35 10.99
N LYS A 73 4.10 -3.84 11.73
CA LYS A 73 4.28 -3.58 13.14
C LYS A 73 4.58 -4.84 13.90
N ARG A 74 3.87 -5.93 13.60
CA ARG A 74 4.10 -7.19 14.27
C ARG A 74 5.47 -7.74 13.95
N ARG A 75 5.89 -7.67 12.70
CA ARG A 75 7.18 -8.21 12.29
C ARG A 75 8.34 -7.45 12.90
N ARG A 76 8.20 -6.16 13.06
CA ARG A 76 9.23 -5.38 13.72
C ARG A 76 9.50 -5.86 15.11
N ARG A 77 8.45 -6.32 15.79
CA ARG A 77 8.61 -6.80 17.16
C ARG A 77 9.17 -8.19 17.20
N ASP A 78 8.78 -9.03 16.24
CA ASP A 78 9.04 -10.45 16.37
C ASP A 78 10.35 -10.86 15.75
N ARG A 79 10.73 -10.27 14.61
CA ARG A 79 11.96 -10.70 13.97
C ARG A 79 12.29 -9.79 12.81
N PRO A 80 13.55 -9.81 12.42
CA PRO A 80 13.99 -9.06 11.27
C PRO A 80 13.37 -9.62 10.01
N MET A 81 13.37 -8.82 9.00
CA MET A 81 12.82 -9.17 7.74
C MET A 81 13.54 -10.30 7.12
N THR A 82 12.83 -11.26 6.61
CA THR A 82 13.42 -12.30 5.82
C THR A 82 13.10 -12.00 4.38
N GLU A 83 13.93 -12.47 3.52
CA GLU A 83 13.73 -12.23 2.14
C GLU A 83 13.34 -13.47 1.45
N ASP A 84 13.29 -13.50 0.20
CA ASP A 84 13.16 -14.63 -0.64
C ASP A 84 11.86 -15.21 -0.81
N SER A 85 11.05 -14.53 -1.39
CA SER A 85 9.85 -15.06 -1.94
C SER A 85 10.11 -15.43 -3.37
N THR A 86 9.55 -16.50 -3.82
CA THR A 86 9.78 -16.97 -5.16
C THR A 86 8.62 -16.73 -6.08
N TYR A 87 7.91 -15.67 -5.84
CA TYR A 87 6.82 -15.31 -6.72
C TYR A 87 7.31 -14.91 -8.08
N GLU A 88 6.49 -15.14 -9.07
CA GLU A 88 6.85 -14.81 -10.44
C GLU A 88 6.15 -13.61 -10.98
N MET A 89 5.35 -12.93 -10.18
CA MET A 89 4.71 -11.71 -10.64
C MET A 89 5.72 -10.58 -10.76
N PRO A 90 5.51 -9.68 -11.74
CA PRO A 90 6.43 -8.55 -11.87
C PRO A 90 6.38 -7.69 -10.62
N GLU A 91 7.53 -7.40 -10.05
CA GLU A 91 7.61 -6.53 -8.90
C GLU A 91 8.20 -5.19 -9.28
N PRO A 92 8.09 -4.21 -8.38
CA PRO A 92 8.75 -2.93 -8.60
C PRO A 92 10.25 -3.10 -8.72
N PRO A 93 10.95 -2.16 -9.35
CA PRO A 93 12.41 -2.25 -9.47
C PRO A 93 13.07 -2.37 -8.11
N ARG A 94 14.08 -3.22 -8.04
CA ARG A 94 14.77 -3.47 -6.78
C ARG A 94 15.41 -2.23 -6.19
N ASP A 95 15.98 -1.38 -7.06
CA ASP A 95 16.59 -0.16 -6.57
C ASP A 95 15.57 0.74 -5.89
N LEU A 96 14.38 0.81 -6.44
CA LEU A 96 13.33 1.61 -5.86
C LEU A 96 12.87 1.02 -4.52
N ILE A 97 12.70 -0.29 -4.48
CA ILE A 97 12.30 -0.94 -3.22
C ILE A 97 13.35 -0.71 -2.15
N ALA A 98 14.63 -0.84 -2.52
CA ALA A 98 15.70 -0.63 -1.57
C ALA A 98 15.69 0.80 -1.05
N ALA A 99 15.50 1.76 -1.93
CA ALA A 99 15.45 3.16 -1.51
C ALA A 99 14.25 3.43 -0.62
N LEU A 100 13.09 2.88 -0.98
CA LEU A 100 11.89 3.08 -0.17
C LEU A 100 12.04 2.44 1.21
N SER A 101 12.78 1.33 1.30
CA SER A 101 12.97 0.67 2.58
C SER A 101 13.74 1.52 3.59
N LYS A 102 14.43 2.55 3.12
CA LYS A 102 15.15 3.46 4.01
C LYS A 102 14.25 4.53 4.61
N LEU A 103 13.05 4.64 4.12
CA LEU A 103 12.09 5.61 4.65
C LEU A 103 11.31 5.01 5.80
N SER A 104 10.74 5.86 6.64
CA SER A 104 9.81 5.37 7.64
C SER A 104 8.59 4.80 6.94
N PRO A 105 7.86 3.88 7.58
CA PRO A 105 6.64 3.36 6.96
C PRO A 105 5.64 4.44 6.57
N ARG A 106 5.53 5.50 7.37
CA ARG A 106 4.60 6.56 7.04
C ARG A 106 5.05 7.38 5.84
N GLN A 107 6.34 7.66 5.75
CA GLN A 107 6.87 8.35 4.58
C GLN A 107 6.70 7.50 3.34
N ARG A 108 7.02 6.23 3.47
CA ARG A 108 6.94 5.28 2.35
C ARG A 108 5.52 5.13 1.87
N GLY A 109 4.57 4.92 2.80
CA GLY A 109 3.18 4.79 2.43
C GLY A 109 2.62 6.04 1.79
N ALA A 110 2.97 7.21 2.33
CA ALA A 110 2.49 8.46 1.77
C ALA A 110 2.95 8.64 0.32
N LEU A 111 4.22 8.36 0.07
CA LEU A 111 4.75 8.50 -1.29
C LEU A 111 4.08 7.55 -2.26
N ILE A 112 3.92 6.30 -1.85
CA ILE A 112 3.30 5.30 -2.73
C ILE A 112 1.85 5.67 -3.03
N LEU A 113 1.09 6.03 -2.02
CA LEU A 113 -0.31 6.35 -2.23
C LEU A 113 -0.51 7.62 -3.03
N ARG A 114 0.35 8.62 -2.80
CA ARG A 114 0.22 9.88 -3.50
C ARG A 114 0.68 9.79 -4.95
N HIS A 115 1.82 9.17 -5.19
CA HIS A 115 2.45 9.23 -6.50
C HIS A 115 2.20 8.01 -7.37
N TYR A 116 2.08 6.84 -6.78
CA TYR A 116 1.80 5.65 -7.58
C TYR A 116 0.30 5.41 -7.72
N ALA A 117 -0.42 5.45 -6.60
CA ALA A 117 -1.85 5.20 -6.63
C ALA A 117 -2.65 6.41 -7.09
N GLY A 118 -2.09 7.61 -7.00
CA GLY A 118 -2.73 8.79 -7.52
C GLY A 118 -3.73 9.45 -6.58
N TYR A 119 -3.68 9.14 -5.31
CA TYR A 119 -4.61 9.74 -4.36
C TYR A 119 -4.17 11.14 -3.96
N SER A 120 -5.13 11.97 -3.65
CA SER A 120 -4.84 13.31 -3.14
C SER A 120 -4.25 13.23 -1.73
N THR A 121 -3.62 14.30 -1.29
CA THR A 121 -3.05 14.35 0.06
C THR A 121 -4.11 14.06 1.12
N ARG A 122 -5.32 14.58 0.91
CA ARG A 122 -6.40 14.34 1.85
C ARG A 122 -6.83 12.88 1.84
N GLU A 123 -6.89 12.27 0.67
CA GLU A 123 -7.24 10.86 0.58
C GLU A 123 -6.16 9.99 1.19
N VAL A 124 -4.90 10.34 0.98
CA VAL A 124 -3.80 9.62 1.61
C VAL A 124 -3.91 9.69 3.12
N ALA A 125 -4.26 10.87 3.64
CA ALA A 125 -4.44 11.03 5.09
C ALA A 125 -5.53 10.10 5.60
N ASP A 126 -6.63 9.99 4.88
CA ASP A 126 -7.69 9.09 5.27
C ASP A 126 -7.24 7.63 5.24
N ILE A 127 -6.52 7.24 4.20
CA ILE A 127 -6.04 5.87 4.09
C ILE A 127 -5.06 5.52 5.21
N LEU A 128 -4.17 6.43 5.53
CA LEU A 128 -3.14 6.18 6.54
C LEU A 128 -3.58 6.50 7.96
N GLY A 129 -4.79 7.04 8.13
CA GLY A 129 -5.28 7.40 9.45
C GLY A 129 -4.51 8.56 10.06
N SER A 130 -4.29 9.61 9.28
CA SER A 130 -3.48 10.72 9.67
C SER A 130 -4.15 12.02 9.21
N SER A 131 -3.53 13.16 9.49
CA SER A 131 -4.05 14.44 9.01
C SER A 131 -3.34 14.81 7.71
N ALA A 132 -4.00 15.66 6.93
CA ALA A 132 -3.39 16.12 5.68
C ALA A 132 -2.08 16.88 5.94
N ALA A 133 -2.04 17.63 7.02
CA ALA A 133 -0.81 18.36 7.36
C ALA A 133 0.34 17.39 7.63
N THR A 134 0.05 16.33 8.38
CA THR A 134 1.06 15.32 8.68
C THR A 134 1.52 14.62 7.41
N VAL A 135 0.57 14.30 6.53
CA VAL A 135 0.93 13.66 5.26
C VAL A 135 1.85 14.57 4.45
N ARG A 136 1.56 15.87 4.42
CA ARG A 136 2.44 16.79 3.67
C ARG A 136 3.86 16.78 4.22
N VAL A 137 4.00 16.69 5.53
CA VAL A 137 5.33 16.57 6.12
C VAL A 137 6.02 15.28 5.70
N HIS A 138 5.28 14.17 5.78
CA HIS A 138 5.84 12.88 5.38
C HIS A 138 6.23 12.87 3.90
N LEU A 139 5.42 13.49 3.06
CA LEU A 139 5.74 13.56 1.64
C LEU A 139 7.00 14.37 1.40
N SER A 140 7.12 15.51 2.08
CA SER A 140 8.29 16.36 1.90
C SER A 140 9.56 15.66 2.38
N GLN A 141 9.51 15.10 3.58
CA GLN A 141 10.67 14.41 4.12
C GLN A 141 11.01 13.17 3.33
N GLY A 142 9.98 12.43 2.93
CA GLY A 142 10.20 11.20 2.17
C GLY A 142 10.83 11.47 0.82
N ARG A 143 10.34 12.49 0.12
CA ARG A 143 10.91 12.83 -1.17
C ARG A 143 12.38 13.22 -1.05
N ARG A 144 12.69 13.97 -0.01
CA ARG A 144 14.07 14.39 0.20
C ARG A 144 15.00 13.21 0.47
N ARG A 145 14.56 12.32 1.35
CA ARG A 145 15.37 11.14 1.66
C ARG A 145 15.47 10.20 0.47
N LEU A 146 14.34 9.97 -0.22
CA LEU A 146 14.34 9.10 -1.37
C LEU A 146 15.29 9.63 -2.44
N GLY A 147 15.24 10.94 -2.69
CA GLY A 147 16.15 11.53 -3.66
C GLY A 147 17.60 11.30 -3.34
N ARG A 148 17.97 11.43 -2.07
CA ARG A 148 19.33 11.19 -1.67
C ARG A 148 19.78 9.75 -1.93
N PHE A 149 18.92 8.80 -1.59
CA PHE A 149 19.28 7.40 -1.81
C PHE A 149 19.39 7.06 -3.30
N LEU A 150 18.48 7.60 -4.10
CA LEU A 150 18.52 7.34 -5.52
C LEU A 150 19.70 7.99 -6.21
N GLU A 151 20.20 9.06 -5.62
CA GLU A 151 21.39 9.74 -6.14
C GLU A 151 22.68 9.19 -5.54
N GLY A 152 22.58 8.19 -4.68
CA GLY A 152 23.75 7.61 -4.08
C GLY A 152 24.30 8.33 -2.89
N GLU A 153 23.61 9.34 -2.39
CA GLU A 153 24.12 10.15 -1.29
C GLU A 153 23.78 9.61 0.07
N GLY A 154 22.86 8.68 0.15
CA GLY A 154 22.44 8.15 1.41
C GLY A 154 23.04 6.83 1.78
N ALA A 155 24.07 6.46 1.07
CA ALA A 155 24.67 5.14 1.25
C ALA A 155 25.31 4.96 2.62
#